data_7f860d011e89144d81f7469793fe63d6
#
_entry.id   7f860d011e89144d81f7469793fe63d6
#
_cell.length_a   1.000
_cell.length_b   1.000
_cell.length_c   1.000
_cell.angle_alpha   90.00
_cell.angle_beta   90.00
_cell.angle_gamma   90.00
#
_symmetry.space_group_name_H-M   'P 1'
#
loop_
_entity.id
_entity.type
_entity.pdbx_description
1 polymer ?
#
loop_
_entity_poly.entity_id
_entity_poly.type
_entity_poly.pdbx_seq_one_letter_code
_entity_poly.pdbx_strand_id
1 'polypeptide(L)'
;MERLLGTPGSAEGVEKDRLLQVLDGTVAALTESGVTFLVMGGIASAIFGRARVTSDIDLFVRQSDSDRALDALAKRGFSAEVIYEHWLSKASLDGVTVDIISRSTPDILLDDEMVRRAVTGRYEGRRLLLVPPEDLVVMKALAASEDTPRYWYDALGIIGHTDLDWDYLIRRARANGPRRILALLLYAWSNDLVVPEDPVRTLFDLVTSSVPNRDRRHDPAGASS
;
A
#
# COMPACT_ATOMS: atom_id res chain seq x y z
N MET A 1 -3.85 -26.85 -8.22
CA MET A 1 -5.19 -26.84 -7.64
C MET A 1 -5.86 -25.57 -8.15
N GLU A 2 -6.57 -25.68 -9.28
CA GLU A 2 -7.29 -24.57 -9.93
C GLU A 2 -8.34 -24.03 -8.97
N ARG A 3 -8.17 -22.83 -8.50
CA ARG A 3 -9.20 -22.10 -7.77
C ARG A 3 -10.26 -21.66 -8.78
N LEU A 4 -11.46 -22.20 -8.65
CA LEU A 4 -12.67 -21.80 -9.34
C LEU A 4 -12.79 -20.28 -9.37
N LEU A 5 -12.46 -19.69 -10.50
CA LEU A 5 -12.89 -18.34 -10.86
C LEU A 5 -14.42 -18.40 -10.91
N GLY A 6 -15.10 -17.54 -10.13
CA GLY A 6 -16.56 -17.55 -10.08
C GLY A 6 -17.16 -17.57 -11.48
N THR A 7 -18.06 -18.49 -11.71
CA THR A 7 -18.76 -18.64 -12.98
C THR A 7 -19.58 -17.37 -13.25
N PRO A 8 -19.60 -16.84 -14.50
CA PRO A 8 -20.49 -15.73 -14.85
C PRO A 8 -21.93 -16.07 -14.43
N GLY A 9 -22.55 -15.21 -13.58
CA GLY A 9 -23.89 -15.41 -13.04
C GLY A 9 -23.96 -15.96 -11.61
N SER A 10 -22.82 -16.31 -10.97
CA SER A 10 -22.77 -16.52 -9.52
C SER A 10 -22.82 -15.18 -8.77
N ALA A 11 -23.21 -15.15 -7.49
CA ALA A 11 -23.19 -13.94 -6.67
C ALA A 11 -21.80 -13.27 -6.68
N GLU A 12 -20.72 -14.05 -6.58
CA GLU A 12 -19.33 -13.58 -6.70
C GLU A 12 -19.03 -13.00 -8.08
N GLY A 13 -19.56 -13.57 -9.16
CA GLY A 13 -19.39 -13.04 -10.52
C GLY A 13 -20.07 -11.69 -10.69
N VAL A 14 -21.27 -11.51 -10.15
CA VAL A 14 -22.03 -10.26 -10.21
C VAL A 14 -21.34 -9.15 -9.40
N GLU A 15 -20.80 -9.46 -8.23
CA GLU A 15 -20.03 -8.51 -7.42
C GLU A 15 -18.74 -8.07 -8.12
N LYS A 16 -18.04 -9.01 -8.74
CA LYS A 16 -16.85 -8.74 -9.53
C LYS A 16 -17.14 -7.84 -10.73
N ASP A 17 -18.17 -8.15 -11.51
CA ASP A 17 -18.53 -7.35 -12.69
C ASP A 17 -18.91 -5.92 -12.29
N ARG A 18 -19.60 -5.75 -11.16
CA ARG A 18 -19.93 -4.44 -10.59
C ARG A 18 -18.68 -3.67 -10.18
N LEU A 19 -17.75 -4.29 -9.46
CA LEU A 19 -16.47 -3.70 -9.11
C LEU A 19 -15.73 -3.18 -10.35
N LEU A 20 -15.71 -3.98 -11.43
CA LEU A 20 -15.02 -3.64 -12.67
C LEU A 20 -15.69 -2.47 -13.41
N GLN A 21 -17.02 -2.40 -13.43
CA GLN A 21 -17.76 -1.27 -14.02
C GLN A 21 -17.50 0.03 -13.25
N VAL A 22 -17.52 -0.03 -11.91
CA VAL A 22 -17.22 1.12 -11.04
C VAL A 22 -15.76 1.55 -11.21
N LEU A 23 -14.82 0.61 -11.31
CA LEU A 23 -13.41 0.90 -11.58
C LEU A 23 -13.23 1.64 -12.92
N ASP A 24 -13.87 1.16 -14.00
CA ASP A 24 -13.81 1.80 -15.31
C ASP A 24 -14.37 3.24 -15.26
N GLY A 25 -15.50 3.44 -14.61
CA GLY A 25 -16.12 4.76 -14.41
C GLY A 25 -15.24 5.70 -13.59
N THR A 26 -14.61 5.17 -12.54
CA THR A 26 -13.67 5.90 -11.66
C THR A 26 -12.43 6.37 -12.43
N VAL A 27 -11.76 5.45 -13.14
CA VAL A 27 -10.57 5.77 -13.95
C VAL A 27 -10.89 6.81 -15.02
N ALA A 28 -12.03 6.69 -15.71
CA ALA A 28 -12.47 7.65 -16.71
C ALA A 28 -12.70 9.04 -16.08
N ALA A 29 -13.45 9.13 -14.98
CA ALA A 29 -13.77 10.39 -14.31
C ALA A 29 -12.52 11.17 -13.87
N LEU A 30 -11.58 10.46 -13.22
CA LEU A 30 -10.35 11.09 -12.73
C LEU A 30 -9.41 11.49 -13.87
N THR A 31 -9.30 10.67 -14.91
CA THR A 31 -8.50 10.98 -16.10
C THR A 31 -9.02 12.24 -16.82
N GLU A 32 -10.32 12.32 -17.06
CA GLU A 32 -10.97 13.49 -17.70
C GLU A 32 -10.83 14.76 -16.87
N SER A 33 -10.75 14.63 -15.55
CA SER A 33 -10.58 15.76 -14.63
C SER A 33 -9.12 16.16 -14.43
N GLY A 34 -8.16 15.48 -15.07
CA GLY A 34 -6.74 15.77 -14.97
C GLY A 34 -6.16 15.50 -13.58
N VAL A 35 -6.78 14.61 -12.80
CA VAL A 35 -6.29 14.18 -11.49
C VAL A 35 -5.16 13.17 -11.67
N THR A 36 -4.04 13.39 -10.98
CA THR A 36 -2.97 12.38 -10.91
C THR A 36 -3.30 11.37 -9.82
N PHE A 37 -3.45 10.11 -10.19
CA PHE A 37 -3.75 9.03 -9.25
C PHE A 37 -3.01 7.75 -9.58
N LEU A 38 -2.78 6.92 -8.58
CA LEU A 38 -2.25 5.57 -8.69
C LEU A 38 -3.20 4.61 -7.94
N VAL A 39 -3.44 3.44 -8.53
CA VAL A 39 -4.19 2.38 -7.85
C VAL A 39 -3.29 1.73 -6.81
N MET A 40 -3.82 1.52 -5.61
CA MET A 40 -3.11 0.89 -4.51
C MET A 40 -3.96 -0.24 -3.87
N GLY A 41 -3.74 -0.52 -2.61
CA GLY A 41 -4.60 -1.39 -1.80
C GLY A 41 -4.72 -2.82 -2.29
N GLY A 42 -5.96 -3.31 -2.32
CA GLY A 42 -6.27 -4.70 -2.65
C GLY A 42 -5.98 -5.09 -4.09
N ILE A 43 -6.32 -4.24 -5.05
CA ILE A 43 -6.08 -4.48 -6.48
C ILE A 43 -4.57 -4.54 -6.77
N ALA A 44 -3.80 -3.57 -6.28
CA ALA A 44 -2.36 -3.55 -6.50
C ALA A 44 -1.67 -4.76 -5.83
N SER A 45 -2.08 -5.12 -4.61
CA SER A 45 -1.56 -6.32 -3.92
C SER A 45 -1.86 -7.61 -4.67
N ALA A 46 -3.03 -7.71 -5.32
CA ALA A 46 -3.40 -8.87 -6.13
C ALA A 46 -2.55 -8.98 -7.42
N ILE A 47 -2.16 -7.85 -7.99
CA ILE A 47 -1.32 -7.80 -9.20
C ILE A 47 0.13 -8.15 -8.87
N PHE A 48 0.70 -7.59 -7.79
CA PHE A 48 2.11 -7.76 -7.46
C PHE A 48 2.44 -9.07 -6.74
N GLY A 49 1.50 -9.71 -6.07
CA GLY A 49 1.91 -10.86 -5.30
C GLY A 49 0.81 -11.81 -4.86
N ARG A 50 -0.11 -11.33 -4.06
CA ARG A 50 -1.11 -12.18 -3.44
C ARG A 50 -2.48 -12.00 -4.07
N ALA A 51 -2.83 -12.91 -4.98
CA ALA A 51 -4.18 -12.95 -5.54
C ALA A 51 -5.22 -13.11 -4.41
N ARG A 52 -6.10 -12.14 -4.27
CA ARG A 52 -7.22 -12.13 -3.34
C ARG A 52 -8.40 -11.35 -3.91
N VAL A 53 -9.57 -11.67 -3.43
CA VAL A 53 -10.77 -10.87 -3.73
C VAL A 53 -10.66 -9.54 -2.97
N THR A 54 -11.02 -8.45 -3.64
CA THR A 54 -11.23 -7.14 -3.05
C THR A 54 -12.62 -6.64 -3.43
N SER A 55 -13.25 -5.91 -2.53
CA SER A 55 -14.58 -5.32 -2.68
C SER A 55 -14.54 -3.80 -2.86
N ASP A 56 -13.36 -3.22 -2.72
CA ASP A 56 -13.09 -1.79 -2.69
C ASP A 56 -12.02 -1.41 -3.71
N ILE A 57 -12.00 -0.14 -4.09
CA ILE A 57 -11.04 0.46 -5.00
C ILE A 57 -10.28 1.52 -4.21
N ASP A 58 -8.98 1.29 -4.00
CA ASP A 58 -8.12 2.23 -3.29
C ASP A 58 -7.31 3.05 -4.30
N LEU A 59 -7.44 4.37 -4.26
CA LEU A 59 -6.73 5.32 -5.11
C LEU A 59 -5.85 6.23 -4.28
N PHE A 60 -4.59 6.32 -4.64
CA PHE A 60 -3.64 7.25 -4.04
C PHE A 60 -3.56 8.49 -4.92
N VAL A 61 -3.92 9.65 -4.38
CA VAL A 61 -3.96 10.93 -5.09
C VAL A 61 -3.04 11.95 -4.41
N ARG A 62 -2.65 12.98 -5.14
CA ARG A 62 -2.00 14.13 -4.48
C ARG A 62 -2.98 14.81 -3.54
N GLN A 63 -2.50 15.30 -2.40
CA GLN A 63 -3.34 16.00 -1.42
C GLN A 63 -4.05 17.22 -2.05
N SER A 64 -3.36 17.95 -2.95
CA SER A 64 -3.94 19.07 -3.70
C SER A 64 -5.05 18.68 -4.67
N ASP A 65 -5.17 17.40 -5.00
CA ASP A 65 -6.13 16.88 -5.97
C ASP A 65 -7.31 16.14 -5.32
N SER A 66 -7.31 15.98 -3.99
CA SER A 66 -8.30 15.20 -3.27
C SER A 66 -9.74 15.71 -3.51
N ASP A 67 -9.98 17.00 -3.34
CA ASP A 67 -11.30 17.59 -3.55
C ASP A 67 -11.74 17.47 -5.01
N ARG A 68 -10.82 17.73 -5.96
CA ARG A 68 -11.10 17.59 -7.39
C ARG A 68 -11.43 16.15 -7.78
N ALA A 69 -10.75 15.16 -7.16
CA ALA A 69 -11.05 13.76 -7.36
C ALA A 69 -12.45 13.41 -6.86
N LEU A 70 -12.81 13.87 -5.65
CA LEU A 70 -14.12 13.64 -5.07
C LEU A 70 -15.23 14.27 -5.90
N ASP A 71 -15.05 15.53 -6.34
CA ASP A 71 -15.99 16.25 -7.21
C ASP A 71 -16.18 15.56 -8.57
N ALA A 72 -15.10 15.02 -9.14
CA ALA A 72 -15.16 14.29 -10.41
C ALA A 72 -16.04 13.04 -10.31
N LEU A 73 -15.93 12.31 -9.22
CA LEU A 73 -16.76 11.13 -8.95
C LEU A 73 -18.21 11.53 -8.67
N ALA A 74 -18.44 12.57 -7.87
CA ALA A 74 -19.79 13.07 -7.58
C ALA A 74 -20.55 13.47 -8.86
N LYS A 75 -19.87 14.12 -9.83
CA LYS A 75 -20.44 14.46 -11.14
C LYS A 75 -20.83 13.24 -11.98
N ARG A 76 -20.28 12.07 -11.67
CA ARG A 76 -20.61 10.78 -12.30
C ARG A 76 -21.65 9.97 -11.53
N GLY A 77 -22.30 10.59 -10.53
CA GLY A 77 -23.38 9.98 -9.77
C GLY A 77 -22.92 9.15 -8.57
N PHE A 78 -21.63 9.22 -8.20
CA PHE A 78 -21.18 8.61 -6.96
C PHE A 78 -21.72 9.40 -5.76
N SER A 79 -22.12 8.69 -4.70
CA SER A 79 -22.28 9.30 -3.38
C SER A 79 -20.91 9.58 -2.81
N ALA A 80 -20.59 10.83 -2.50
CA ALA A 80 -19.25 11.28 -2.14
C ALA A 80 -19.25 11.90 -0.74
N GLU A 81 -18.26 11.53 0.09
CA GLU A 81 -18.15 11.96 1.48
C GLU A 81 -16.68 12.13 1.88
N VAL A 82 -16.36 13.19 2.62
CA VAL A 82 -15.07 13.35 3.31
C VAL A 82 -15.17 12.65 4.66
N ILE A 83 -14.37 11.59 4.85
CA ILE A 83 -14.35 10.81 6.10
C ILE A 83 -13.40 11.44 7.11
N TYR A 84 -12.18 11.73 6.64
CA TYR A 84 -11.17 12.43 7.42
C TYR A 84 -10.56 13.53 6.56
N GLU A 85 -10.73 14.78 6.98
CA GLU A 85 -10.04 15.90 6.35
C GLU A 85 -8.56 15.58 6.23
N HIS A 86 -7.93 15.87 5.12
CA HIS A 86 -6.50 15.73 4.86
C HIS A 86 -5.97 14.34 4.49
N TRP A 87 -6.74 13.22 4.61
CA TRP A 87 -6.17 11.95 4.19
C TRP A 87 -7.13 10.92 3.55
N LEU A 88 -8.44 10.94 3.82
CA LEU A 88 -9.38 9.95 3.29
C LEU A 88 -10.74 10.57 2.94
N SER A 89 -11.12 10.45 1.68
CA SER A 89 -12.48 10.64 1.22
C SER A 89 -13.01 9.35 0.61
N LYS A 90 -14.31 9.15 0.64
CA LYS A 90 -14.97 7.98 0.08
C LYS A 90 -15.98 8.41 -0.98
N ALA A 91 -16.04 7.61 -2.03
CA ALA A 91 -17.13 7.68 -2.99
C ALA A 91 -17.74 6.28 -3.16
N SER A 92 -19.03 6.18 -3.39
CA SER A 92 -19.67 4.88 -3.60
C SER A 92 -20.67 4.92 -4.75
N LEU A 93 -20.69 3.83 -5.53
CA LEU A 93 -21.64 3.63 -6.62
C LEU A 93 -21.97 2.13 -6.69
N ASP A 94 -23.24 1.80 -6.81
CA ASP A 94 -23.75 0.42 -6.93
C ASP A 94 -23.23 -0.54 -5.83
N GLY A 95 -23.00 -0.02 -4.61
CA GLY A 95 -22.51 -0.79 -3.48
C GLY A 95 -20.99 -1.03 -3.46
N VAL A 96 -20.24 -0.49 -4.43
CA VAL A 96 -18.77 -0.51 -4.46
C VAL A 96 -18.24 0.79 -3.89
N THR A 97 -17.26 0.68 -2.98
CA THR A 97 -16.59 1.83 -2.39
C THR A 97 -15.30 2.15 -3.14
N VAL A 98 -15.06 3.44 -3.37
CA VAL A 98 -13.82 4.01 -3.87
C VAL A 98 -13.22 4.86 -2.76
N ASP A 99 -12.07 4.46 -2.23
CA ASP A 99 -11.30 5.21 -1.25
C ASP A 99 -10.33 6.14 -1.96
N ILE A 100 -10.48 7.45 -1.75
CA ILE A 100 -9.59 8.49 -2.24
C ILE A 100 -8.64 8.82 -1.10
N ILE A 101 -7.42 8.29 -1.18
CA ILE A 101 -6.41 8.38 -0.14
C ILE A 101 -5.39 9.42 -0.57
N SER A 102 -5.22 10.49 0.18
CA SER A 102 -4.23 11.54 -0.09
C SER A 102 -3.01 11.47 0.82
N ARG A 103 -3.07 10.63 1.86
CA ARG A 103 -1.97 10.39 2.79
C ARG A 103 -2.08 8.97 3.35
N SER A 104 -0.99 8.22 3.31
CA SER A 104 -0.89 6.91 3.98
C SER A 104 -0.07 7.02 5.28
N THR A 105 -0.22 6.03 6.16
CA THR A 105 0.46 5.97 7.45
C THR A 105 1.99 5.81 7.29
N PRO A 106 2.82 6.51 8.09
CA PRO A 106 2.47 7.53 9.08
C PRO A 106 2.21 8.90 8.44
N ASP A 107 2.87 9.23 7.33
CA ASP A 107 2.79 10.53 6.65
C ASP A 107 3.30 10.44 5.20
N ILE A 108 2.98 9.35 4.51
CA ILE A 108 3.42 9.12 3.13
C ILE A 108 2.44 9.82 2.19
N LEU A 109 2.97 10.73 1.36
CA LEU A 109 2.24 11.45 0.32
C LEU A 109 2.61 10.89 -1.06
N LEU A 110 1.71 11.08 -2.03
CA LEU A 110 2.01 10.81 -3.44
C LEU A 110 2.99 11.85 -3.97
N ASP A 111 4.27 11.50 -3.97
CA ASP A 111 5.35 12.35 -4.46
C ASP A 111 5.70 12.10 -5.93
N ASP A 112 6.54 12.98 -6.50
CA ASP A 112 6.94 12.89 -7.91
C ASP A 112 7.80 11.66 -8.22
N GLU A 113 8.58 11.14 -7.26
CA GLU A 113 9.36 9.93 -7.48
C GLU A 113 8.44 8.72 -7.60
N MET A 114 7.43 8.62 -6.74
CA MET A 114 6.41 7.56 -6.78
C MET A 114 5.64 7.59 -8.11
N VAL A 115 5.24 8.79 -8.57
CA VAL A 115 4.56 8.94 -9.87
C VAL A 115 5.46 8.51 -11.04
N ARG A 116 6.74 8.89 -11.03
CA ARG A 116 7.70 8.47 -12.10
C ARG A 116 7.98 6.97 -12.09
N ARG A 117 7.94 6.33 -10.92
CA ARG A 117 8.17 4.90 -10.72
C ARG A 117 6.90 4.06 -10.81
N ALA A 118 5.75 4.69 -11.04
CA ALA A 118 4.48 3.99 -11.15
C ALA A 118 4.54 2.86 -12.19
N VAL A 119 3.97 1.72 -11.83
CA VAL A 119 4.02 0.50 -12.66
C VAL A 119 2.70 0.31 -13.37
N THR A 120 2.74 0.02 -14.67
CA THR A 120 1.55 -0.40 -15.40
C THR A 120 1.28 -1.89 -15.14
N GLY A 121 0.16 -2.19 -14.50
CA GLY A 121 -0.32 -3.56 -14.30
C GLY A 121 -1.60 -3.86 -15.06
N ARG A 122 -2.00 -5.15 -15.07
CA ARG A 122 -3.29 -5.59 -15.63
C ARG A 122 -4.14 -6.23 -14.55
N TYR A 123 -5.36 -5.74 -14.41
CA TYR A 123 -6.37 -6.31 -13.53
C TYR A 123 -7.62 -6.64 -14.35
N GLU A 124 -7.97 -7.92 -14.48
CA GLU A 124 -9.13 -8.36 -15.25
C GLU A 124 -9.22 -7.72 -16.65
N GLY A 125 -8.09 -7.73 -17.37
CA GLY A 125 -7.95 -7.15 -18.72
C GLY A 125 -7.74 -5.65 -18.80
N ARG A 126 -7.94 -4.89 -17.70
CA ARG A 126 -7.78 -3.44 -17.63
C ARG A 126 -6.34 -3.05 -17.33
N ARG A 127 -5.84 -2.04 -18.02
CA ARG A 127 -4.53 -1.45 -17.73
C ARG A 127 -4.69 -0.38 -16.66
N LEU A 128 -3.97 -0.52 -15.56
CA LEU A 128 -3.99 0.40 -14.43
C LEU A 128 -2.57 0.89 -14.13
N LEU A 129 -2.47 2.14 -13.68
CA LEU A 129 -1.24 2.69 -13.17
C LEU A 129 -1.23 2.49 -11.64
N LEU A 130 -0.22 1.78 -11.14
CA LEU A 130 -0.15 1.30 -9.76
C LEU A 130 0.93 2.03 -8.98
N VAL A 131 0.72 2.19 -7.68
CA VAL A 131 1.78 2.56 -6.74
C VAL A 131 2.95 1.56 -6.91
N PRO A 132 4.22 2.03 -6.92
CA PRO A 132 5.38 1.14 -6.99
C PRO A 132 5.32 0.04 -5.92
N PRO A 133 5.72 -1.19 -6.24
CA PRO A 133 5.62 -2.30 -5.29
C PRO A 133 6.40 -2.05 -3.99
N GLU A 134 7.52 -1.35 -4.04
CA GLU A 134 8.34 -0.98 -2.89
C GLU A 134 7.58 -0.03 -1.94
N ASP A 135 6.93 0.99 -2.50
CA ASP A 135 6.08 1.90 -1.71
C ASP A 135 4.90 1.16 -1.11
N LEU A 136 4.28 0.25 -1.89
CA LEU A 136 3.16 -0.54 -1.39
C LEU A 136 3.58 -1.47 -0.25
N VAL A 137 4.77 -2.10 -0.31
CA VAL A 137 5.36 -2.88 0.78
C VAL A 137 5.50 -2.02 2.04
N VAL A 138 6.08 -0.82 1.90
CA VAL A 138 6.28 0.10 3.04
C VAL A 138 4.93 0.52 3.64
N MET A 139 3.98 0.96 2.81
CA MET A 139 2.65 1.39 3.26
C MET A 139 1.91 0.24 3.98
N LYS A 140 1.91 -0.95 3.39
CA LYS A 140 1.25 -2.14 3.97
C LYS A 140 1.88 -2.56 5.30
N ALA A 141 3.21 -2.58 5.39
CA ALA A 141 3.91 -2.93 6.62
C ALA A 141 3.63 -1.93 7.75
N LEU A 142 3.57 -0.64 7.43
CA LEU A 142 3.32 0.42 8.41
C LEU A 142 1.85 0.46 8.87
N ALA A 143 0.91 0.17 7.97
CA ALA A 143 -0.52 0.13 8.29
C ALA A 143 -0.96 -1.19 8.95
N ALA A 144 -0.11 -2.22 8.95
CA ALA A 144 -0.44 -3.50 9.58
C ALA A 144 -0.50 -3.36 11.11
N SER A 145 -1.58 -3.90 11.68
CA SER A 145 -1.83 -3.99 13.14
C SER A 145 -2.43 -5.35 13.48
N GLU A 146 -2.71 -5.58 14.75
CA GLU A 146 -3.41 -6.80 15.20
C GLU A 146 -4.81 -6.91 14.56
N ASP A 147 -5.49 -5.77 14.34
CA ASP A 147 -6.81 -5.72 13.71
C ASP A 147 -6.74 -5.85 12.18
N THR A 148 -5.58 -5.58 11.59
CA THR A 148 -5.37 -5.59 10.14
C THR A 148 -4.18 -6.46 9.71
N PRO A 149 -4.07 -7.72 10.20
CA PRO A 149 -2.91 -8.58 9.92
C PRO A 149 -2.73 -8.88 8.43
N ARG A 150 -3.81 -8.80 7.65
CA ARG A 150 -3.78 -9.02 6.20
C ARG A 150 -2.79 -8.13 5.46
N TYR A 151 -2.54 -6.90 5.95
CA TYR A 151 -1.59 -5.98 5.32
C TYR A 151 -0.15 -6.49 5.39
N TRP A 152 0.21 -7.13 6.50
CA TRP A 152 1.51 -7.79 6.65
C TRP A 152 1.70 -8.92 5.64
N TYR A 153 0.69 -9.76 5.47
CA TYR A 153 0.72 -10.85 4.50
C TYR A 153 0.66 -10.37 3.05
N ASP A 154 -0.03 -9.26 2.77
CA ASP A 154 0.02 -8.61 1.45
C ASP A 154 1.45 -8.14 1.14
N ALA A 155 2.14 -7.48 2.10
CA ALA A 155 3.53 -7.05 1.93
C ALA A 155 4.49 -8.23 1.68
N LEU A 156 4.35 -9.31 2.45
CA LEU A 156 5.13 -10.56 2.24
C LEU A 156 4.85 -11.17 0.87
N GLY A 157 3.59 -11.16 0.43
CA GLY A 157 3.22 -11.65 -0.90
C GLY A 157 3.90 -10.85 -2.01
N ILE A 158 3.99 -9.53 -1.89
CA ILE A 158 4.69 -8.67 -2.86
C ILE A 158 6.18 -9.00 -2.86
N ILE A 159 6.83 -9.10 -1.69
CA ILE A 159 8.25 -9.48 -1.57
C ILE A 159 8.54 -10.82 -2.23
N GLY A 160 7.64 -11.79 -2.08
CA GLY A 160 7.86 -13.14 -2.59
C GLY A 160 7.60 -13.33 -4.10
N HIS A 161 6.92 -12.38 -4.77
CA HIS A 161 6.48 -12.57 -6.16
C HIS A 161 6.86 -11.44 -7.11
N THR A 162 7.43 -10.34 -6.61
CA THR A 162 7.80 -9.17 -7.41
C THR A 162 9.30 -8.93 -7.32
N ASP A 163 9.93 -8.65 -8.44
CA ASP A 163 11.30 -8.16 -8.46
C ASP A 163 11.33 -6.72 -7.98
N LEU A 164 11.95 -6.46 -6.83
CA LEU A 164 11.96 -5.17 -6.14
C LEU A 164 13.29 -4.43 -6.39
N ASP A 165 13.20 -3.11 -6.57
CA ASP A 165 14.34 -2.21 -6.42
C ASP A 165 14.65 -2.04 -4.93
N TRP A 166 15.56 -2.89 -4.42
CA TRP A 166 15.91 -2.91 -2.99
C TRP A 166 16.51 -1.61 -2.50
N ASP A 167 17.27 -0.90 -3.33
CA ASP A 167 17.83 0.41 -2.97
C ASP A 167 16.71 1.44 -2.79
N TYR A 168 15.71 1.42 -3.65
CA TYR A 168 14.54 2.27 -3.52
C TYR A 168 13.72 1.91 -2.28
N LEU A 169 13.44 0.63 -2.06
CA LEU A 169 12.73 0.16 -0.87
C LEU A 169 13.44 0.62 0.42
N ILE A 170 14.76 0.49 0.50
CA ILE A 170 15.53 0.91 1.67
C ILE A 170 15.49 2.42 1.88
N ARG A 171 15.55 3.22 0.80
CA ARG A 171 15.38 4.68 0.92
C ARG A 171 14.00 5.04 1.47
N ARG A 172 12.93 4.40 0.96
CA ARG A 172 11.55 4.61 1.43
C ARG A 172 11.37 4.13 2.88
N ALA A 173 11.93 2.99 3.22
CA ALA A 173 11.92 2.46 4.59
C ALA A 173 12.64 3.39 5.59
N ARG A 174 13.82 3.90 5.20
CA ARG A 174 14.61 4.83 6.03
C ARG A 174 13.83 6.09 6.38
N ALA A 175 13.09 6.63 5.43
CA ALA A 175 12.31 7.85 5.62
C ALA A 175 11.05 7.62 6.47
N ASN A 176 10.41 6.43 6.40
CA ASN A 176 9.06 6.24 6.90
C ASN A 176 8.95 5.28 8.09
N GLY A 177 9.81 4.29 8.24
CA GLY A 177 9.71 3.34 9.34
C GLY A 177 10.69 2.17 9.26
N PRO A 178 12.00 2.42 9.43
CA PRO A 178 13.04 1.42 9.19
C PRO A 178 12.91 0.19 10.11
N ARG A 179 12.48 0.36 11.36
CA ARG A 179 12.29 -0.74 12.31
C ARG A 179 11.21 -1.71 11.86
N ARG A 180 10.12 -1.17 11.34
CA ARG A 180 8.98 -1.99 10.89
C ARG A 180 9.34 -2.78 9.64
N ILE A 181 10.07 -2.15 8.71
CA ILE A 181 10.51 -2.83 7.49
C ILE A 181 11.60 -3.86 7.81
N LEU A 182 12.55 -3.57 8.71
CA LEU A 182 13.50 -4.58 9.18
C LEU A 182 12.78 -5.82 9.75
N ALA A 183 11.77 -5.60 10.61
CA ALA A 183 10.99 -6.70 11.16
C ALA A 183 10.28 -7.52 10.07
N LEU A 184 9.75 -6.87 9.04
CA LEU A 184 9.12 -7.53 7.88
C LEU A 184 10.14 -8.38 7.11
N LEU A 185 11.33 -7.85 6.82
CA LEU A 185 12.36 -8.58 6.08
C LEU A 185 12.91 -9.78 6.86
N LEU A 186 13.12 -9.63 8.16
CA LEU A 186 13.50 -10.74 9.03
C LEU A 186 12.41 -11.82 9.12
N TYR A 187 11.15 -11.41 9.16
CA TYR A 187 10.03 -12.33 9.13
C TYR A 187 9.94 -13.04 7.75
N ALA A 188 10.20 -12.32 6.66
CA ALA A 188 10.27 -12.91 5.32
C ALA A 188 11.34 -14.01 5.26
N TRP A 189 12.55 -13.76 5.80
CA TRP A 189 13.60 -14.79 5.91
C TRP A 189 13.17 -15.99 6.73
N SER A 190 12.48 -15.78 7.84
CA SER A 190 12.00 -16.90 8.69
C SER A 190 10.96 -17.79 8.01
N ASN A 191 10.43 -17.34 6.86
CA ASN A 191 9.47 -18.06 6.02
C ASN A 191 10.08 -18.44 4.65
N ASP A 192 11.42 -18.52 4.56
CA ASP A 192 12.17 -18.93 3.36
C ASP A 192 11.89 -18.06 2.10
N LEU A 193 11.43 -16.82 2.29
CA LEU A 193 11.32 -15.88 1.19
C LEU A 193 12.70 -15.33 0.81
N VAL A 194 12.92 -15.17 -0.50
CA VAL A 194 14.21 -14.66 -1.01
C VAL A 194 14.30 -13.16 -0.77
N VAL A 195 15.05 -12.78 0.27
CA VAL A 195 15.40 -11.39 0.59
C VAL A 195 16.93 -11.29 0.58
N PRO A 196 17.53 -10.35 -0.18
CA PRO A 196 18.97 -10.15 -0.17
C PRO A 196 19.49 -9.76 1.23
N GLU A 197 20.72 -10.14 1.55
CA GLU A 197 21.34 -9.87 2.85
C GLU A 197 21.61 -8.36 3.06
N ASP A 198 22.08 -7.66 2.02
CA ASP A 198 22.49 -6.26 2.11
C ASP A 198 21.37 -5.30 2.57
N PRO A 199 20.13 -5.36 2.05
CA PRO A 199 18.99 -4.62 2.57
C PRO A 199 18.74 -4.83 4.06
N VAL A 200 18.79 -6.06 4.53
CA VAL A 200 18.57 -6.40 5.94
C VAL A 200 19.69 -5.82 6.81
N ARG A 201 20.94 -6.01 6.40
CA ARG A 201 22.12 -5.47 7.09
C ARG A 201 22.06 -3.94 7.17
N THR A 202 21.74 -3.27 6.07
CA THR A 202 21.61 -1.81 6.01
C THR A 202 20.56 -1.28 6.98
N LEU A 203 19.39 -1.91 7.04
CA LEU A 203 18.35 -1.51 7.98
C LEU A 203 18.71 -1.84 9.43
N PHE A 204 19.37 -2.98 9.66
CA PHE A 204 19.84 -3.36 11.00
C PHE A 204 20.82 -2.34 11.55
N ASP A 205 21.84 -1.96 10.78
CA ASP A 205 22.83 -0.96 11.16
C ASP A 205 22.18 0.41 11.43
N LEU A 206 21.24 0.81 10.58
CA LEU A 206 20.49 2.06 10.75
C LEU A 206 19.70 2.07 12.05
N VAL A 207 18.99 0.98 12.35
CA VAL A 207 18.12 0.89 13.52
C VAL A 207 18.93 0.81 14.82
N THR A 208 20.05 0.07 14.82
CA THR A 208 20.88 -0.13 16.02
C THR A 208 21.76 1.08 16.34
N SER A 209 22.29 1.78 15.32
CA SER A 209 23.05 3.01 15.53
C SER A 209 22.19 4.18 16.04
N SER A 210 20.89 4.13 15.84
CA SER A 210 19.93 5.14 16.31
C SER A 210 19.48 4.93 17.77
N VAL A 211 19.85 3.82 18.41
CA VAL A 211 19.53 3.54 19.82
C VAL A 211 20.61 4.17 20.68
N PRO A 212 20.31 5.17 21.55
CA PRO A 212 21.28 5.66 22.53
C PRO A 212 21.74 4.48 23.39
N ASN A 213 23.06 4.30 23.49
CA ASN A 213 23.66 3.24 24.32
C ASN A 213 23.20 3.41 25.79
N ARG A 214 22.21 2.64 26.23
CA ARG A 214 21.67 2.63 27.60
C ARG A 214 22.58 1.90 28.61
N ASP A 215 23.68 1.28 28.15
CA ASP A 215 24.55 0.44 28.98
C ASP A 215 25.60 1.23 29.81
N ARG A 216 25.51 2.57 29.88
CA ARG A 216 26.40 3.36 30.75
C ARG A 216 25.74 3.80 32.08
N ARG A 217 24.88 3.00 32.68
CA ARG A 217 24.39 3.23 34.04
C ARG A 217 24.34 1.93 34.82
N HIS A 218 25.49 1.39 35.15
CA HIS A 218 25.75 0.66 36.40
C HIS A 218 27.24 0.60 36.58
N ASP A 219 27.80 1.69 37.10
CA ASP A 219 29.07 1.68 37.80
C ASP A 219 28.72 1.65 39.31
N PRO A 220 28.82 0.53 40.02
CA PRO A 220 28.65 0.48 41.47
C PRO A 220 30.02 0.72 42.13
N ALA A 221 30.60 1.90 41.93
CA ALA A 221 31.80 2.29 42.66
C ALA A 221 31.46 3.43 43.62
N GLY A 222 31.22 3.10 44.85
CA GLY A 222 31.04 4.12 45.88
C GLY A 222 30.50 3.60 47.23
N ALA A 223 31.01 2.44 47.70
CA ALA A 223 30.85 2.11 49.11
C ALA A 223 32.22 1.76 49.67
N SER A 224 32.92 2.73 50.19
CA SER A 224 34.01 2.54 51.11
C SER A 224 34.20 3.83 51.92
N SER A 225 33.83 3.83 53.15
CA SER A 225 34.34 4.43 54.36
C SER A 225 33.24 4.97 55.22
#